data_43efd41cf4c3ff036fd13c2f6c92e06a
#
_entry.id   43efd41cf4c3ff036fd13c2f6c92e06a
#
_cell.length_a   1.000
_cell.length_b   1.000
_cell.length_c   1.000
_cell.angle_alpha   90.00
_cell.angle_beta   90.00
_cell.angle_gamma   90.00
#
_symmetry.space_group_name_H-M   'P 1'
#
loop_
_entity.id
_entity.type
_entity.pdbx_description
1 polymer ?
#
loop_
_entity_poly.entity_id
_entity_poly.type
_entity_poly.pdbx_seq_one_letter_code
_entity_poly.pdbx_strand_id
1 'polypeptide(L)'
;MINLNGRLQTNSLSKSYPAETQHWLAEFIRLFSLGMLVVVIHAVWRAGLKLPGHHGLEWMALIIIGRQTSQNRWAASTASLGAATTALLPIFGFDDPFIWLIYLVPGLLIDLAYATPAKWQNQIVWVALLGGLAHASKPLIRLGINLLTGWPYG
;
A
#
# COMPACT_ATOMS: atom_id res chain seq x y z
N MET A 1 6.00 24.68 40.35
CA MET A 1 5.47 24.77 41.73
C MET A 1 5.55 23.39 42.37
N ILE A 2 6.23 23.24 43.48
CA ILE A 2 6.37 21.98 44.23
C ILE A 2 5.13 21.90 45.17
N ASN A 3 4.34 20.86 45.02
CA ASN A 3 3.20 20.60 45.94
C ASN A 3 3.76 20.08 47.28
N LEU A 4 3.12 20.42 48.39
CA LEU A 4 3.52 20.07 49.79
C LEU A 4 3.71 18.56 50.03
N ASN A 5 3.33 17.67 49.09
CA ASN A 5 3.55 16.22 49.15
C ASN A 5 4.77 15.72 48.40
N GLY A 6 5.68 16.59 47.92
CA GLY A 6 6.96 16.20 47.28
C GLY A 6 6.84 15.41 45.98
N ARG A 7 5.66 15.30 45.38
CA ARG A 7 5.48 14.68 44.09
C ARG A 7 5.78 15.71 42.99
N LEU A 8 6.82 15.45 42.23
CA LEU A 8 7.03 16.12 40.94
C LEU A 8 5.79 15.84 40.06
N GLN A 9 4.95 16.88 39.87
CA GLN A 9 4.01 16.86 38.75
C GLN A 9 4.85 16.92 37.47
N THR A 10 5.16 15.77 36.93
CA THR A 10 5.54 15.69 35.51
C THR A 10 4.30 16.11 34.74
N ASN A 11 4.24 17.39 34.34
CA ASN A 11 3.35 17.81 33.28
C ASN A 11 3.75 17.01 32.03
N SER A 12 3.19 15.81 31.92
CA SER A 12 3.21 15.07 30.67
C SER A 12 2.43 15.94 29.67
N LEU A 13 3.16 16.63 28.80
CA LEU A 13 2.65 17.23 27.58
C LEU A 13 2.19 16.11 26.63
N SER A 14 1.41 15.15 27.13
CA SER A 14 0.65 14.26 26.28
C SER A 14 -0.48 15.13 25.72
N LYS A 15 -0.24 15.81 24.60
CA LYS A 15 -1.31 16.28 23.74
C LYS A 15 -2.12 15.02 23.40
N SER A 16 -3.18 14.76 24.15
CA SER A 16 -4.15 13.73 23.78
C SER A 16 -4.85 14.26 22.53
N TYR A 17 -4.46 13.71 21.38
CA TYR A 17 -5.20 13.97 20.16
C TYR A 17 -6.65 13.49 20.33
N PRO A 18 -7.63 14.13 19.68
CA PRO A 18 -8.99 13.66 19.66
C PRO A 18 -9.04 12.17 19.27
N ALA A 19 -9.92 11.39 19.88
CA ALA A 19 -10.03 9.94 19.66
C ALA A 19 -10.19 9.58 18.16
N GLU A 20 -10.89 10.41 17.41
CA GLU A 20 -11.05 10.28 15.96
C GLU A 20 -9.72 10.40 15.22
N THR A 21 -8.87 11.36 15.62
CA THR A 21 -7.54 11.54 15.03
C THR A 21 -6.61 10.37 15.35
N GLN A 22 -6.70 9.81 16.55
CA GLN A 22 -5.92 8.64 16.95
C GLN A 22 -6.32 7.40 16.13
N HIS A 23 -7.61 7.21 15.91
CA HIS A 23 -8.13 6.10 15.10
C HIS A 23 -7.66 6.22 13.64
N TRP A 24 -7.78 7.41 13.04
CA TRP A 24 -7.32 7.65 11.67
C TRP A 24 -5.81 7.42 11.52
N LEU A 25 -5.00 7.92 12.44
CA LEU A 25 -3.55 7.75 12.40
C LEU A 25 -3.14 6.28 12.55
N ALA A 26 -3.77 5.56 13.46
CA ALA A 26 -3.51 4.13 13.66
C ALA A 26 -3.86 3.32 12.40
N GLU A 27 -4.98 3.64 11.76
CA GLU A 27 -5.39 3.00 10.52
C GLU A 27 -4.44 3.33 9.36
N PHE A 28 -4.03 4.59 9.23
CA PHE A 28 -3.03 5.00 8.24
C PHE A 28 -1.72 4.24 8.43
N ILE A 29 -1.19 4.19 9.66
CA ILE A 29 0.05 3.46 9.97
C ILE A 29 -0.10 1.98 9.63
N ARG A 30 -1.23 1.35 9.99
CA ARG A 30 -1.50 -0.05 9.67
C ARG A 30 -1.46 -0.33 8.18
N LEU A 31 -2.18 0.47 7.39
CA LEU A 31 -2.27 0.30 5.93
C LEU A 31 -0.93 0.60 5.24
N PHE A 32 -0.27 1.67 5.65
CA PHE A 32 1.04 2.04 5.12
C PHE A 32 2.08 0.95 5.41
N SER A 33 2.11 0.44 6.64
CA SER A 33 3.01 -0.67 7.02
C SER A 33 2.70 -1.96 6.27
N LEU A 34 1.43 -2.23 5.98
CA LEU A 34 1.03 -3.35 5.11
C LEU A 34 1.65 -3.19 3.72
N GLY A 35 1.64 -1.99 3.17
CA GLY A 35 2.31 -1.69 1.90
C GLY A 35 3.83 -1.87 1.95
N MET A 36 4.47 -1.44 3.03
CA MET A 36 5.90 -1.71 3.24
C MET A 36 6.18 -3.20 3.25
N LEU A 37 5.37 -3.98 3.96
CA LEU A 37 5.49 -5.44 4.04
C LEU A 37 5.37 -6.09 2.65
N VAL A 38 4.49 -5.59 1.79
CA VAL A 38 4.34 -6.04 0.40
C VAL A 38 5.67 -5.99 -0.34
N VAL A 39 6.42 -4.90 -0.22
CA VAL A 39 7.71 -4.74 -0.90
C VAL A 39 8.77 -5.67 -0.33
N VAL A 40 8.80 -5.82 1.00
CA VAL A 40 9.72 -6.74 1.68
C VAL A 40 9.49 -8.18 1.20
N ILE A 41 8.23 -8.64 1.18
CA ILE A 41 7.85 -9.96 0.68
C ILE A 41 8.26 -10.10 -0.78
N HIS A 42 7.95 -9.12 -1.62
CA HIS A 42 8.31 -9.15 -3.04
C HIS A 42 9.83 -9.22 -3.24
N ALA A 43 10.63 -8.46 -2.48
CA ALA A 43 12.07 -8.48 -2.57
C ALA A 43 12.67 -9.85 -2.16
N VAL A 44 12.18 -10.42 -1.06
CA VAL A 44 12.61 -11.74 -0.56
C VAL A 44 12.28 -12.84 -1.57
N TRP A 45 11.08 -12.84 -2.13
CA TRP A 45 10.64 -13.90 -3.05
C TRP A 45 11.25 -13.76 -4.45
N ARG A 46 11.52 -12.55 -4.90
CA ARG A 46 12.29 -12.33 -6.13
C ARG A 46 13.66 -12.98 -6.08
N ALA A 47 14.28 -13.01 -4.90
CA ALA A 47 15.58 -13.63 -4.72
C ALA A 47 15.55 -15.16 -4.72
N GLY A 48 14.40 -15.78 -4.31
CA GLY A 48 14.29 -17.23 -4.09
C GLY A 48 13.58 -18.02 -5.21
N LEU A 49 12.55 -17.47 -5.82
CA LEU A 49 11.69 -18.20 -6.73
C LEU A 49 11.69 -17.55 -8.13
N LYS A 50 12.42 -18.14 -9.06
CA LYS A 50 12.52 -17.65 -10.46
C LYS A 50 11.31 -18.04 -11.33
N LEU A 51 10.10 -18.18 -10.77
CA LEU A 51 8.91 -18.52 -11.52
C LEU A 51 8.27 -17.25 -12.11
N PRO A 52 8.08 -17.14 -13.43
CA PRO A 52 7.49 -15.97 -14.05
C PRO A 52 5.99 -15.84 -13.67
N GLY A 53 5.57 -14.63 -13.29
CA GLY A 53 4.16 -14.26 -13.13
C GLY A 53 3.53 -14.45 -11.75
N HIS A 54 4.07 -15.27 -10.84
CA HIS A 54 3.45 -15.50 -9.53
C HIS A 54 3.63 -14.33 -8.54
N HIS A 55 4.70 -13.57 -8.66
CA HIS A 55 4.97 -12.42 -7.78
C HIS A 55 3.89 -11.34 -7.75
N GLY A 56 3.03 -11.30 -8.76
CA GLY A 56 1.98 -10.29 -8.84
C GLY A 56 0.76 -10.59 -7.97
N LEU A 57 0.42 -11.85 -7.79
CA LEU A 57 -0.80 -12.27 -7.09
C LEU A 57 -0.71 -12.00 -5.57
N GLU A 58 0.45 -12.22 -4.99
CA GLU A 58 0.66 -12.15 -3.54
C GLU A 58 0.56 -10.72 -3.01
N TRP A 59 1.31 -9.80 -3.62
CA TRP A 59 1.27 -8.43 -3.17
C TRP A 59 -0.08 -7.76 -3.46
N MET A 60 -0.74 -8.15 -4.57
CA MET A 60 -2.08 -7.67 -4.89
C MET A 60 -3.11 -8.17 -3.89
N ALA A 61 -3.01 -9.45 -3.47
CA ALA A 61 -3.88 -10.02 -2.45
C ALA A 61 -3.78 -9.24 -1.13
N LEU A 62 -2.57 -8.87 -0.71
CA LEU A 62 -2.35 -8.09 0.51
C LEU A 62 -2.99 -6.69 0.44
N ILE A 63 -2.88 -6.01 -0.71
CA ILE A 63 -3.52 -4.70 -0.90
C ILE A 63 -5.05 -4.83 -0.87
N ILE A 64 -5.61 -5.86 -1.52
CA ILE A 64 -7.06 -6.12 -1.51
C ILE A 64 -7.54 -6.46 -0.10
N ILE A 65 -6.80 -7.27 0.66
CA ILE A 65 -7.10 -7.56 2.08
C ILE A 65 -7.09 -6.26 2.89
N GLY A 66 -6.07 -5.42 2.71
CA GLY A 66 -6.01 -4.09 3.33
C GLY A 66 -7.26 -3.26 3.03
N ARG A 67 -7.72 -3.26 1.77
CA ARG A 67 -8.93 -2.57 1.34
C ARG A 67 -10.20 -3.13 1.99
N GLN A 68 -10.35 -4.46 2.01
CA GLN A 68 -11.54 -5.12 2.56
C GLN A 68 -11.64 -5.02 4.09
N THR A 69 -10.51 -4.91 4.79
CA THR A 69 -10.46 -4.80 6.26
C THR A 69 -10.53 -3.36 6.77
N SER A 70 -10.69 -2.38 5.88
CA SER A 70 -10.71 -0.95 6.22
C SER A 70 -12.02 -0.29 5.75
N GLN A 71 -12.53 0.63 6.58
CA GLN A 71 -13.64 1.51 6.23
C GLN A 71 -13.16 2.76 5.47
N ASN A 72 -11.84 2.99 5.41
CA ASN A 72 -11.28 4.12 4.69
C ASN A 72 -11.42 3.90 3.18
N ARG A 73 -12.06 4.84 2.48
CA ARG A 73 -12.24 4.77 1.03
C ARG A 73 -10.93 4.74 0.22
N TRP A 74 -9.83 5.18 0.81
CA TRP A 74 -8.49 5.23 0.21
C TRP A 74 -7.53 4.17 0.78
N ALA A 75 -8.06 3.07 1.31
CA ALA A 75 -7.25 2.07 2.00
C ALA A 75 -6.23 1.38 1.10
N ALA A 76 -6.61 0.99 -0.12
CA ALA A 76 -5.70 0.37 -1.08
C ALA A 76 -4.65 1.37 -1.56
N SER A 77 -5.03 2.63 -1.82
CA SER A 77 -4.10 3.70 -2.16
C SER A 77 -3.09 3.97 -1.06
N THR A 78 -3.53 3.97 0.21
CA THR A 78 -2.64 4.16 1.36
C THR A 78 -1.63 3.02 1.48
N ALA A 79 -2.08 1.77 1.35
CA ALA A 79 -1.18 0.62 1.33
C ALA A 79 -0.22 0.68 0.14
N SER A 80 -0.71 1.01 -1.04
CA SER A 80 0.10 1.18 -2.25
C SER A 80 1.11 2.32 -2.15
N LEU A 81 0.78 3.40 -1.42
CA LEU A 81 1.73 4.48 -1.13
C LEU A 81 2.87 3.98 -0.25
N GLY A 82 2.57 3.18 0.78
CA GLY A 82 3.59 2.51 1.60
C GLY A 82 4.51 1.61 0.78
N ALA A 83 3.93 0.85 -0.17
CA ALA A 83 4.71 0.04 -1.09
C ALA A 83 5.56 0.88 -2.05
N ALA A 84 4.98 1.92 -2.65
CA ALA A 84 5.67 2.80 -3.58
C ALA A 84 6.87 3.52 -2.94
N THR A 85 6.69 4.07 -1.74
CA THR A 85 7.77 4.74 -1.00
C THR A 85 8.86 3.77 -0.57
N THR A 86 8.50 2.57 -0.14
CA THR A 86 9.47 1.54 0.25
C THR A 86 10.25 1.03 -0.94
N ALA A 87 9.61 0.85 -2.10
CA ALA A 87 10.27 0.39 -3.32
C ALA A 87 11.33 1.38 -3.86
N LEU A 88 11.25 2.65 -3.48
CA LEU A 88 12.28 3.64 -3.83
C LEU A 88 13.56 3.54 -2.98
N LEU A 89 13.54 2.74 -1.91
CA LEU A 89 14.71 2.55 -1.08
C LEU A 89 15.74 1.65 -1.78
N PRO A 90 17.00 2.08 -1.94
CA PRO A 90 18.03 1.33 -2.67
C PRO A 90 18.30 -0.07 -2.10
N ILE A 91 18.05 -0.28 -0.80
CA ILE A 91 18.26 -1.55 -0.11
C ILE A 91 17.47 -2.72 -0.74
N PHE A 92 16.38 -2.44 -1.46
CA PHE A 92 15.58 -3.48 -2.12
C PHE A 92 16.04 -3.81 -3.54
N GLY A 93 17.05 -3.09 -4.07
CA GLY A 93 17.66 -3.37 -5.37
C GLY A 93 16.69 -3.22 -6.55
N PHE A 94 15.77 -2.25 -6.47
CA PHE A 94 14.95 -1.86 -7.60
C PHE A 94 15.63 -0.68 -8.31
N ASP A 95 16.22 -0.93 -9.48
CA ASP A 95 16.96 0.08 -10.24
C ASP A 95 16.05 0.93 -11.16
N ASP A 96 14.75 0.66 -11.15
CA ASP A 96 13.77 1.35 -11.97
C ASP A 96 13.26 2.63 -11.32
N PRO A 97 13.53 3.82 -11.88
CA PRO A 97 13.09 5.09 -11.32
C PRO A 97 11.57 5.26 -11.31
N PHE A 98 10.84 4.47 -12.09
CA PHE A 98 9.38 4.49 -12.21
C PHE A 98 8.69 3.40 -11.37
N ILE A 99 9.44 2.67 -10.54
CA ILE A 99 8.91 1.56 -9.73
C ILE A 99 7.73 2.00 -8.84
N TRP A 100 7.75 3.22 -8.34
CA TRP A 100 6.70 3.79 -7.51
C TRP A 100 5.34 3.86 -8.21
N LEU A 101 5.30 4.14 -9.53
CA LEU A 101 4.06 4.12 -10.32
C LEU A 101 3.46 2.71 -10.38
N ILE A 102 4.32 1.70 -10.53
CA ILE A 102 3.91 0.31 -10.63
C ILE A 102 3.22 -0.17 -9.35
N TYR A 103 3.62 0.36 -8.19
CA TYR A 103 2.97 0.04 -6.92
C TYR A 103 1.76 0.94 -6.64
N LEU A 104 1.83 2.23 -6.95
CA LEU A 104 0.80 3.20 -6.60
C LEU A 104 -0.48 3.06 -7.42
N VAL A 105 -0.35 2.93 -8.75
CA VAL A 105 -1.50 2.92 -9.67
C VAL A 105 -2.49 1.78 -9.40
N PRO A 106 -2.06 0.53 -9.14
CA PRO A 106 -2.99 -0.55 -8.80
C PRO A 106 -3.86 -0.25 -7.57
N GLY A 107 -3.30 0.37 -6.53
CA GLY A 107 -4.07 0.75 -5.34
C GLY A 107 -5.13 1.80 -5.65
N LEU A 108 -4.79 2.81 -6.45
CA LEU A 108 -5.76 3.80 -6.92
C LEU A 108 -6.89 3.16 -7.72
N LEU A 109 -6.57 2.22 -8.62
CA LEU A 109 -7.57 1.49 -9.40
C LEU A 109 -8.49 0.65 -8.52
N ILE A 110 -7.95 -0.01 -7.50
CA ILE A 110 -8.75 -0.78 -6.55
C ILE A 110 -9.70 0.15 -5.79
N ASP A 111 -9.25 1.27 -5.24
CA ASP A 111 -10.12 2.18 -4.50
C ASP A 111 -11.19 2.82 -5.40
N LEU A 112 -10.86 3.19 -6.63
CA LEU A 112 -11.83 3.68 -7.61
C LEU A 112 -12.89 2.62 -7.94
N ALA A 113 -12.50 1.37 -8.08
CA ALA A 113 -13.43 0.29 -8.35
C ALA A 113 -14.31 -0.04 -7.12
N TYR A 114 -13.79 0.14 -5.91
CA TYR A 114 -14.59 0.04 -4.69
C TYR A 114 -15.53 1.24 -4.45
N ALA A 115 -15.50 2.27 -5.28
CA ALA A 115 -16.55 3.28 -5.33
C ALA A 115 -17.87 2.76 -5.94
N THR A 116 -17.87 1.53 -6.49
CA THR A 116 -19.07 0.86 -7.01
C THR A 116 -20.03 0.45 -5.89
N PRO A 117 -21.33 0.17 -6.21
CA PRO A 117 -22.29 -0.26 -5.21
C PRO A 117 -21.86 -1.49 -4.41
N ALA A 118 -22.11 -1.46 -3.10
CA ALA A 118 -21.67 -2.50 -2.14
C ALA A 118 -22.06 -3.94 -2.53
N LYS A 119 -23.15 -4.13 -3.28
CA LYS A 119 -23.60 -5.44 -3.76
C LYS A 119 -22.56 -6.15 -4.64
N TRP A 120 -21.65 -5.42 -5.28
CA TRP A 120 -20.62 -5.98 -6.13
C TRP A 120 -19.31 -6.21 -5.36
N GLN A 121 -19.02 -5.39 -4.35
CA GLN A 121 -17.74 -5.36 -3.63
C GLN A 121 -17.40 -6.69 -2.94
N ASN A 122 -18.42 -7.45 -2.51
CA ASN A 122 -18.26 -8.74 -1.82
C ASN A 122 -18.36 -9.96 -2.75
N GLN A 123 -18.53 -9.76 -4.06
CA GLN A 123 -18.58 -10.85 -4.99
C GLN A 123 -17.17 -11.30 -5.39
N ILE A 124 -16.87 -12.60 -5.20
CA ILE A 124 -15.55 -13.15 -5.49
C ILE A 124 -15.12 -12.92 -6.95
N VAL A 125 -16.06 -12.98 -7.89
CA VAL A 125 -15.80 -12.70 -9.31
C VAL A 125 -15.38 -11.24 -9.50
N TRP A 126 -16.05 -10.31 -8.83
CA TRP A 126 -15.70 -8.88 -8.89
C TRP A 126 -14.31 -8.63 -8.32
N VAL A 127 -14.00 -9.18 -7.14
CA VAL A 127 -12.69 -9.06 -6.49
C VAL A 127 -11.59 -9.66 -7.37
N ALA A 128 -11.85 -10.81 -8.00
CA ALA A 128 -10.91 -11.46 -8.92
C ALA A 128 -10.65 -10.61 -10.17
N LEU A 129 -11.70 -10.05 -10.78
CA LEU A 129 -11.59 -9.15 -11.93
C LEU A 129 -10.81 -7.89 -11.59
N LEU A 130 -11.08 -7.29 -10.43
CA LEU A 130 -10.34 -6.14 -9.93
C LEU A 130 -8.86 -6.43 -9.73
N GLY A 131 -8.55 -7.54 -9.06
CA GLY A 131 -7.17 -7.98 -8.87
C GLY A 131 -6.46 -8.20 -10.21
N GLY A 132 -7.14 -8.84 -11.16
CA GLY A 132 -6.63 -9.04 -12.51
C GLY A 132 -6.37 -7.74 -13.27
N LEU A 133 -7.32 -6.80 -13.25
CA LEU A 133 -7.18 -5.49 -13.90
C LEU A 133 -6.09 -4.64 -13.24
N ALA A 134 -6.06 -4.60 -11.92
CA ALA A 134 -5.03 -3.90 -11.18
C ALA A 134 -3.64 -4.50 -11.45
N HIS A 135 -3.53 -5.82 -11.56
CA HIS A 135 -2.28 -6.49 -11.95
C HIS A 135 -1.90 -6.17 -13.40
N ALA A 136 -2.84 -6.17 -14.33
CA ALA A 136 -2.61 -5.84 -15.74
C ALA A 136 -2.17 -4.38 -15.95
N SER A 137 -2.45 -3.48 -15.02
CA SER A 137 -1.96 -2.10 -15.09
C SER A 137 -0.44 -2.00 -15.10
N LYS A 138 0.29 -2.95 -14.48
CA LYS A 138 1.78 -2.96 -14.43
C LYS A 138 2.41 -3.02 -15.83
N PRO A 139 2.13 -4.03 -16.68
CA PRO A 139 2.69 -4.07 -18.03
C PRO A 139 2.24 -2.89 -18.88
N LEU A 140 1.02 -2.36 -18.68
CA LEU A 140 0.55 -1.18 -19.40
C LEU A 140 1.32 0.07 -19.00
N ILE A 141 1.57 0.28 -17.71
CA ILE A 141 2.41 1.38 -17.21
C ILE A 141 3.82 1.27 -17.79
N ARG A 142 4.43 0.08 -17.76
CA ARG A 142 5.74 -0.17 -18.32
C ARG A 142 5.80 0.14 -19.83
N LEU A 143 4.80 -0.32 -20.57
CA LEU A 143 4.69 -0.01 -22.00
C LEU A 143 4.59 1.51 -22.23
N GLY A 144 3.74 2.20 -21.46
CA GLY A 144 3.59 3.64 -21.54
C GLY A 144 4.90 4.39 -21.24
N ILE A 145 5.62 4.01 -20.19
CA ILE A 145 6.91 4.59 -19.83
C ILE A 145 7.92 4.37 -20.96
N ASN A 146 8.01 3.14 -21.48
CA ASN A 146 8.93 2.84 -22.59
C ASN A 146 8.64 3.67 -23.84
N LEU A 147 7.36 3.80 -24.22
CA LEU A 147 6.96 4.59 -25.38
C LEU A 147 7.20 6.10 -25.20
N LEU A 148 7.07 6.63 -24.00
CA LEU A 148 7.22 8.06 -23.72
C LEU A 148 8.66 8.48 -23.45
N THR A 149 9.46 7.62 -22.83
CA THR A 149 10.79 7.98 -22.33
C THR A 149 11.92 7.19 -22.98
N GLY A 150 11.61 6.12 -23.71
CA GLY A 150 12.61 5.18 -24.22
C GLY A 150 13.25 4.32 -23.12
N TRP A 151 12.78 4.39 -21.88
CA TRP A 151 13.32 3.58 -20.78
C TRP A 151 13.10 2.09 -21.06
N PRO A 152 14.13 1.23 -20.94
CA PRO A 152 14.01 -0.17 -21.30
C PRO A 152 12.96 -0.89 -20.45
N TYR A 153 12.29 -1.83 -21.11
CA TYR A 153 11.36 -2.75 -20.46
C TYR A 153 12.20 -3.77 -19.67
N GLY A 154 12.31 -3.55 -18.34
CA GLY A 154 13.09 -4.40 -17.44
C GLY A 154 12.32 -5.59 -16.92
#